data_cdb13280cc7e0bc29453a459b253eee1
#
_entry.id   cdb13280cc7e0bc29453a459b253eee1
#
_cell.length_a   1.000
_cell.length_b   1.000
_cell.length_c   1.000
_cell.angle_alpha   90.00
_cell.angle_beta   90.00
_cell.angle_gamma   90.00
#
_symmetry.space_group_name_H-M   'P 1'
#
loop_
_entity.id
_entity.type
_entity.pdbx_description
1 polymer ?
#
loop_
_entity_poly.entity_id
_entity_poly.type
_entity_poly.pdbx_seq_one_letter_code
_entity_poly.pdbx_strand_id
1 'polypeptide(L)'
;MMKKLTYLILLLGGFFSVAAQSEELMVDGMRAYMKEDFGEAILVFEKLAKVQTQEPAVFYYLAKSYLADKQLTSARTNAEKAHLLSPYSFDYGLLYGDLLLANKEYKKALACFENLLAYDDHRFDNEPDMIRVKQFVFLSKGDEAKELADKNKYYLQAANLGPVQEELWVRIIQLDWELNRKEAVVEHALEALENYPRMAPWVFPILGDAYQALGNNSASDAAFDKALAANPKDDHVLNNYSYFLSIRKEKLALADSLSARLVADHPKNGTYLDTRAWVLFELKRYPEARIAMEAALKDKENASATLWEHYGDVLFRLHLVDKAIEAWKEALRLDPSRESVDKKIRMRQIPEN
;
A
#
# COMPACT_ATOMS: atom_id res chain seq x y z
N MET A 1 -70.70 32.53 0.63
CA MET A 1 -69.69 32.26 1.67
C MET A 1 -69.71 30.80 2.18
N MET A 2 -70.85 30.23 2.47
CA MET A 2 -71.04 28.84 2.95
C MET A 2 -70.44 27.73 2.01
N LYS A 3 -70.65 27.82 0.67
CA LYS A 3 -70.13 26.83 -0.28
C LYS A 3 -68.63 26.77 -0.31
N LYS A 4 -67.89 27.88 -0.08
CA LYS A 4 -66.40 27.86 0.02
C LYS A 4 -65.93 27.24 1.32
N LEU A 5 -66.65 27.39 2.41
CA LEU A 5 -66.30 26.79 3.71
C LEU A 5 -66.53 25.28 3.71
N THR A 6 -67.60 24.78 3.06
CA THR A 6 -67.82 23.33 2.91
C THR A 6 -66.81 22.65 2.03
N TYR A 7 -66.33 23.30 0.95
CA TYR A 7 -65.22 22.80 0.11
C TYR A 7 -63.87 22.73 0.91
N LEU A 8 -63.65 23.76 1.74
CA LEU A 8 -62.42 23.80 2.56
C LEU A 8 -62.43 22.70 3.63
N ILE A 9 -63.58 22.43 4.28
CA ILE A 9 -63.73 21.36 5.29
C ILE A 9 -63.63 19.97 4.64
N LEU A 10 -64.17 19.76 3.44
CA LEU A 10 -64.03 18.51 2.69
C LEU A 10 -62.60 18.28 2.20
N LEU A 11 -61.89 19.33 1.78
CA LEU A 11 -60.49 19.28 1.42
C LEU A 11 -59.62 18.94 2.65
N LEU A 12 -59.81 19.63 3.77
CA LEU A 12 -59.09 19.36 5.01
C LEU A 12 -59.38 17.96 5.59
N GLY A 13 -60.66 17.51 5.58
CA GLY A 13 -61.05 16.16 6.00
C GLY A 13 -60.45 15.08 5.11
N GLY A 14 -60.34 15.31 3.79
CA GLY A 14 -59.66 14.41 2.85
C GLY A 14 -58.17 14.34 3.10
N PHE A 15 -57.48 15.43 3.39
CA PHE A 15 -56.06 15.46 3.74
C PHE A 15 -55.77 14.74 5.05
N PHE A 16 -56.56 14.94 6.10
CA PHE A 16 -56.41 14.23 7.38
C PHE A 16 -56.62 12.73 7.22
N SER A 17 -57.51 12.26 6.39
CA SER A 17 -57.76 10.84 6.13
C SER A 17 -56.61 10.20 5.37
N VAL A 18 -56.01 10.90 4.39
CA VAL A 18 -54.84 10.39 3.63
C VAL A 18 -53.60 10.36 4.50
N ALA A 19 -53.35 11.37 5.33
CA ALA A 19 -52.21 11.42 6.25
C ALA A 19 -52.28 10.27 7.27
N ALA A 20 -53.42 10.06 7.92
CA ALA A 20 -53.62 8.98 8.88
C ALA A 20 -53.41 7.58 8.25
N GLN A 21 -53.91 7.38 7.02
CA GLN A 21 -53.71 6.12 6.29
C GLN A 21 -52.25 5.91 5.92
N SER A 22 -51.51 6.97 5.59
CA SER A 22 -50.07 6.89 5.30
C SER A 22 -49.25 6.53 6.52
N GLU A 23 -49.59 7.07 7.71
CA GLU A 23 -48.92 6.73 8.98
C GLU A 23 -49.18 5.25 9.35
N GLU A 24 -50.41 4.77 9.20
CA GLU A 24 -50.75 3.36 9.44
C GLU A 24 -49.98 2.42 8.51
N LEU A 25 -49.91 2.70 7.20
CA LEU A 25 -49.14 1.93 6.26
C LEU A 25 -47.65 1.95 6.61
N MET A 26 -47.07 3.07 7.05
CA MET A 26 -45.69 3.13 7.48
C MET A 26 -45.42 2.20 8.67
N VAL A 27 -46.31 2.24 9.68
CA VAL A 27 -46.20 1.37 10.86
C VAL A 27 -46.37 -0.10 10.49
N ASP A 28 -47.32 -0.43 9.62
CA ASP A 28 -47.53 -1.82 9.18
C ASP A 28 -46.37 -2.35 8.36
N GLY A 29 -45.80 -1.57 7.44
CA GLY A 29 -44.61 -1.92 6.68
C GLY A 29 -43.38 -2.14 7.58
N MET A 30 -43.17 -1.26 8.54
CA MET A 30 -42.10 -1.43 9.52
C MET A 30 -42.31 -2.66 10.41
N ARG A 31 -43.56 -2.93 10.80
CA ARG A 31 -43.89 -4.12 11.60
C ARG A 31 -43.62 -5.42 10.80
N ALA A 32 -43.98 -5.45 9.52
CA ALA A 32 -43.68 -6.58 8.64
C ALA A 32 -42.17 -6.76 8.46
N TYR A 33 -41.43 -5.66 8.24
CA TYR A 33 -39.98 -5.69 8.12
C TYR A 33 -39.30 -6.23 9.40
N MET A 34 -39.71 -5.76 10.58
CA MET A 34 -39.19 -6.22 11.86
C MET A 34 -39.48 -7.70 12.16
N LYS A 35 -40.58 -8.25 11.59
CA LYS A 35 -40.91 -9.68 11.65
C LYS A 35 -40.23 -10.51 10.60
N GLU A 36 -39.35 -9.89 9.80
CA GLU A 36 -38.68 -10.52 8.66
C GLU A 36 -39.62 -11.04 7.56
N ASP A 37 -40.87 -10.55 7.57
CA ASP A 37 -41.82 -10.77 6.46
C ASP A 37 -41.58 -9.73 5.37
N PHE A 38 -40.46 -9.95 4.65
CA PHE A 38 -40.00 -8.96 3.65
C PHE A 38 -40.95 -8.88 2.46
N GLY A 39 -41.65 -9.93 2.10
CA GLY A 39 -42.64 -9.92 1.05
C GLY A 39 -43.82 -8.98 1.39
N GLU A 40 -44.39 -9.09 2.59
CA GLU A 40 -45.44 -8.20 3.05
C GLU A 40 -44.93 -6.76 3.23
N ALA A 41 -43.73 -6.58 3.76
CA ALA A 41 -43.11 -5.26 3.90
C ALA A 41 -42.99 -4.55 2.53
N ILE A 42 -42.54 -5.26 1.50
CA ILE A 42 -42.46 -4.75 0.12
C ILE A 42 -43.84 -4.30 -0.36
N LEU A 43 -44.88 -5.15 -0.23
CA LEU A 43 -46.24 -4.83 -0.69
C LEU A 43 -46.79 -3.58 -0.01
N VAL A 44 -46.56 -3.42 1.30
CA VAL A 44 -47.04 -2.28 2.06
C VAL A 44 -46.27 -1.01 1.67
N PHE A 45 -44.92 -1.08 1.63
CA PHE A 45 -44.10 0.09 1.24
C PHE A 45 -44.33 0.51 -0.23
N GLU A 46 -44.57 -0.43 -1.15
CA GLU A 46 -44.94 -0.09 -2.53
C GLU A 46 -46.26 0.67 -2.62
N LYS A 47 -47.27 0.27 -1.80
CA LYS A 47 -48.52 1.04 -1.72
C LYS A 47 -48.25 2.46 -1.20
N LEU A 48 -47.44 2.55 -0.15
CA LEU A 48 -47.10 3.83 0.46
C LEU A 48 -46.29 4.74 -0.51
N ALA A 49 -45.33 4.17 -1.25
CA ALA A 49 -44.51 4.89 -2.25
C ALA A 49 -45.31 5.51 -3.38
N LYS A 50 -46.52 5.00 -3.68
CA LYS A 50 -47.45 5.57 -4.68
C LYS A 50 -48.12 6.85 -4.21
N VAL A 51 -48.32 7.00 -2.91
CA VAL A 51 -48.96 8.19 -2.30
C VAL A 51 -47.96 9.15 -1.67
N GLN A 52 -46.86 8.64 -1.16
CA GLN A 52 -45.75 9.37 -0.52
C GLN A 52 -44.52 9.42 -1.44
N THR A 53 -44.64 10.05 -2.61
CA THR A 53 -43.61 10.03 -3.66
C THR A 53 -42.36 10.84 -3.36
N GLN A 54 -42.39 11.69 -2.32
CA GLN A 54 -41.30 12.58 -1.91
C GLN A 54 -40.79 12.29 -0.48
N GLU A 55 -41.25 11.20 0.14
CA GLU A 55 -40.83 10.81 1.49
C GLU A 55 -39.64 9.84 1.40
N PRO A 56 -38.40 10.27 1.70
CA PRO A 56 -37.21 9.44 1.51
C PRO A 56 -37.22 8.18 2.38
N ALA A 57 -37.83 8.23 3.58
CA ALA A 57 -37.88 7.08 4.49
C ALA A 57 -38.66 5.90 3.88
N VAL A 58 -39.70 6.16 3.09
CA VAL A 58 -40.46 5.11 2.41
C VAL A 58 -39.58 4.33 1.44
N PHE A 59 -38.79 5.03 0.63
CA PHE A 59 -37.90 4.43 -0.35
C PHE A 59 -36.71 3.73 0.34
N TYR A 60 -36.24 4.26 1.45
CA TYR A 60 -35.20 3.63 2.25
C TYR A 60 -35.65 2.27 2.81
N TYR A 61 -36.81 2.21 3.47
CA TYR A 61 -37.32 0.94 4.00
C TYR A 61 -37.76 -0.04 2.90
N LEU A 62 -38.26 0.47 1.78
CA LEU A 62 -38.54 -0.34 0.60
C LEU A 62 -37.24 -0.95 0.03
N ALA A 63 -36.16 -0.17 -0.06
CA ALA A 63 -34.85 -0.63 -0.48
C ALA A 63 -34.30 -1.72 0.46
N LYS A 64 -34.42 -1.52 1.77
CA LYS A 64 -33.99 -2.51 2.78
C LYS A 64 -34.81 -3.80 2.68
N SER A 65 -36.10 -3.69 2.44
CA SER A 65 -36.99 -4.86 2.28
C SER A 65 -36.63 -5.67 1.03
N TYR A 66 -36.40 -4.98 -0.11
CA TYR A 66 -35.91 -5.63 -1.32
C TYR A 66 -34.52 -6.25 -1.17
N LEU A 67 -33.62 -5.58 -0.42
CA LEU A 67 -32.28 -6.13 -0.17
C LEU A 67 -32.36 -7.42 0.65
N ALA A 68 -33.19 -7.44 1.70
CA ALA A 68 -33.41 -8.62 2.54
C ALA A 68 -34.07 -9.76 1.75
N ASP A 69 -34.97 -9.44 0.80
CA ASP A 69 -35.58 -10.40 -0.12
C ASP A 69 -34.66 -10.75 -1.33
N LYS A 70 -33.39 -10.30 -1.32
CA LYS A 70 -32.38 -10.58 -2.36
C LYS A 70 -32.66 -9.99 -3.73
N GLN A 71 -33.56 -9.03 -3.82
CA GLN A 71 -33.93 -8.32 -5.05
C GLN A 71 -33.03 -7.08 -5.26
N LEU A 72 -31.74 -7.29 -5.58
CA LEU A 72 -30.71 -6.25 -5.60
C LEU A 72 -31.02 -5.07 -6.53
N THR A 73 -31.59 -5.31 -7.70
CA THR A 73 -31.92 -4.24 -8.66
C THR A 73 -33.00 -3.29 -8.10
N SER A 74 -34.06 -3.84 -7.53
CA SER A 74 -35.13 -3.05 -6.90
C SER A 74 -34.63 -2.33 -5.66
N ALA A 75 -33.80 -2.99 -4.84
CA ALA A 75 -33.14 -2.40 -3.68
C ALA A 75 -32.36 -1.16 -4.09
N ARG A 76 -31.49 -1.28 -5.11
CA ARG A 76 -30.65 -0.17 -5.60
C ARG A 76 -31.50 1.00 -6.11
N THR A 77 -32.51 0.74 -6.93
CA THR A 77 -33.37 1.79 -7.49
C THR A 77 -34.06 2.60 -6.39
N ASN A 78 -34.54 1.93 -5.35
CA ASN A 78 -35.22 2.61 -4.23
C ASN A 78 -34.22 3.32 -3.30
N ALA A 79 -33.02 2.74 -3.07
CA ALA A 79 -31.95 3.39 -2.31
C ALA A 79 -31.47 4.68 -3.01
N GLU A 80 -31.29 4.62 -4.35
CA GLU A 80 -30.97 5.80 -5.16
C GLU A 80 -32.02 6.90 -4.97
N LYS A 81 -33.31 6.54 -5.02
CA LYS A 81 -34.38 7.50 -4.83
C LYS A 81 -34.40 8.09 -3.42
N ALA A 82 -34.20 7.30 -2.39
CA ALA A 82 -34.08 7.79 -1.02
C ALA A 82 -32.93 8.79 -0.87
N HIS A 83 -31.74 8.44 -1.42
CA HIS A 83 -30.56 9.30 -1.41
C HIS A 83 -30.80 10.61 -2.20
N LEU A 84 -31.42 10.57 -3.40
CA LEU A 84 -31.70 11.75 -4.18
C LEU A 84 -32.70 12.71 -3.49
N LEU A 85 -33.65 12.16 -2.72
CA LEU A 85 -34.62 12.96 -1.95
C LEU A 85 -33.99 13.56 -0.68
N SER A 86 -32.97 12.94 -0.12
CA SER A 86 -32.26 13.45 1.05
C SER A 86 -30.74 13.10 0.95
N PRO A 87 -29.99 13.85 0.13
CA PRO A 87 -28.60 13.54 -0.21
C PRO A 87 -27.64 13.69 0.97
N TYR A 88 -28.04 14.34 2.05
CA TYR A 88 -27.23 14.56 3.24
C TYR A 88 -27.51 13.55 4.37
N SER A 89 -28.43 12.62 4.16
CA SER A 89 -28.67 11.55 5.12
C SER A 89 -27.59 10.49 5.02
N PHE A 90 -26.87 10.28 6.12
CA PHE A 90 -25.83 9.25 6.21
C PHE A 90 -26.39 7.86 5.87
N ASP A 91 -27.49 7.46 6.50
CA ASP A 91 -28.10 6.15 6.30
C ASP A 91 -28.50 5.87 4.85
N TYR A 92 -29.07 6.89 4.16
CA TYR A 92 -29.52 6.72 2.79
C TYR A 92 -28.38 6.66 1.81
N GLY A 93 -27.37 7.51 2.01
CA GLY A 93 -26.17 7.50 1.19
C GLY A 93 -25.31 6.25 1.44
N LEU A 94 -25.23 5.78 2.67
CA LEU A 94 -24.53 4.55 3.02
C LEU A 94 -25.16 3.35 2.30
N LEU A 95 -26.48 3.17 2.42
CA LEU A 95 -27.20 2.06 1.76
C LEU A 95 -27.03 2.12 0.24
N TYR A 96 -27.15 3.30 -0.36
CA TYR A 96 -26.99 3.46 -1.81
C TYR A 96 -25.58 3.18 -2.27
N GLY A 97 -24.57 3.72 -1.57
CA GLY A 97 -23.17 3.48 -1.85
C GLY A 97 -22.78 2.01 -1.72
N ASP A 98 -23.27 1.31 -0.70
CA ASP A 98 -23.03 -0.13 -0.52
C ASP A 98 -23.63 -0.97 -1.64
N LEU A 99 -24.83 -0.63 -2.08
CA LEU A 99 -25.47 -1.30 -3.22
C LEU A 99 -24.75 -1.02 -4.55
N LEU A 100 -24.15 0.17 -4.71
CA LEU A 100 -23.27 0.46 -5.84
C LEU A 100 -21.99 -0.37 -5.80
N LEU A 101 -21.37 -0.55 -4.61
CA LEU A 101 -20.21 -1.42 -4.45
C LEU A 101 -20.53 -2.88 -4.76
N ALA A 102 -21.64 -3.39 -4.25
CA ALA A 102 -22.12 -4.75 -4.53
C ALA A 102 -22.34 -4.99 -6.04
N ASN A 103 -22.73 -3.96 -6.76
CA ASN A 103 -22.92 -3.97 -8.22
C ASN A 103 -21.64 -3.61 -9.01
N LYS A 104 -20.48 -3.45 -8.34
CA LYS A 104 -19.19 -3.07 -8.93
C LYS A 104 -19.17 -1.69 -9.63
N GLU A 105 -20.08 -0.81 -9.26
CA GLU A 105 -20.16 0.57 -9.79
C GLU A 105 -19.25 1.51 -8.95
N TYR A 106 -17.95 1.16 -8.83
CA TYR A 106 -17.00 1.80 -7.91
C TYR A 106 -16.90 3.32 -8.03
N LYS A 107 -16.92 3.86 -9.26
CA LYS A 107 -16.85 5.31 -9.47
C LYS A 107 -18.07 6.05 -8.93
N LYS A 108 -19.26 5.46 -9.07
CA LYS A 108 -20.48 6.05 -8.51
C LYS A 108 -20.52 5.92 -7.00
N ALA A 109 -20.07 4.79 -6.46
CA ALA A 109 -19.93 4.60 -5.02
C ALA A 109 -18.96 5.63 -4.42
N LEU A 110 -17.82 5.85 -5.06
CA LEU A 110 -16.85 6.87 -4.64
C LEU A 110 -17.50 8.26 -4.60
N ALA A 111 -18.16 8.69 -5.68
CA ALA A 111 -18.83 9.99 -5.73
C ALA A 111 -19.94 10.12 -4.65
N CYS A 112 -20.70 9.05 -4.40
CA CYS A 112 -21.70 9.01 -3.34
C CYS A 112 -21.08 9.21 -1.96
N PHE A 113 -20.01 8.47 -1.65
CA PHE A 113 -19.33 8.55 -0.37
C PHE A 113 -18.56 9.87 -0.18
N GLU A 114 -17.94 10.41 -1.22
CA GLU A 114 -17.34 11.75 -1.16
C GLU A 114 -18.36 12.83 -0.82
N ASN A 115 -19.56 12.75 -1.40
CA ASN A 115 -20.64 13.66 -1.05
C ASN A 115 -21.07 13.49 0.41
N LEU A 116 -21.16 12.27 0.93
CA LEU A 116 -21.46 12.05 2.35
C LEU A 116 -20.40 12.69 3.26
N LEU A 117 -19.12 12.50 2.95
CA LEU A 117 -18.01 13.07 3.72
C LEU A 117 -17.96 14.60 3.63
N ALA A 118 -18.40 15.20 2.53
CA ALA A 118 -18.42 16.66 2.36
C ALA A 118 -19.46 17.34 3.27
N TYR A 119 -20.50 16.61 3.71
CA TYR A 119 -21.57 17.10 4.59
C TYR A 119 -21.51 16.48 5.99
N ASP A 120 -20.45 15.76 6.30
CA ASP A 120 -20.22 15.18 7.63
C ASP A 120 -20.03 16.30 8.66
N ASP A 121 -20.88 16.28 9.69
CA ASP A 121 -20.79 17.19 10.83
C ASP A 121 -20.02 16.58 12.03
N HIS A 122 -19.20 15.58 11.75
CA HIS A 122 -18.37 14.84 12.72
C HIS A 122 -19.14 14.01 13.76
N ARG A 123 -20.46 13.91 13.68
CA ARG A 123 -21.27 13.10 14.60
C ARG A 123 -21.01 11.60 14.47
N PHE A 124 -20.59 11.15 13.28
CA PHE A 124 -20.41 9.74 12.94
C PHE A 124 -18.94 9.34 12.82
N ASP A 125 -17.98 10.22 13.17
CA ASP A 125 -16.56 10.01 12.93
C ASP A 125 -16.02 8.67 13.48
N ASN A 126 -16.53 8.21 14.61
CA ASN A 126 -16.13 6.97 15.27
C ASN A 126 -17.04 5.77 14.95
N GLU A 127 -18.06 5.96 14.13
CA GLU A 127 -18.93 4.85 13.74
C GLU A 127 -18.20 3.94 12.73
N PRO A 128 -18.28 2.61 12.90
CA PRO A 128 -17.57 1.66 12.04
C PRO A 128 -17.86 1.86 10.54
N ASP A 129 -19.11 2.18 10.19
CA ASP A 129 -19.51 2.42 8.82
C ASP A 129 -18.89 3.71 8.25
N MET A 130 -18.75 4.75 9.06
CA MET A 130 -18.06 5.98 8.63
C MET A 130 -16.57 5.74 8.43
N ILE A 131 -15.93 4.99 9.32
CA ILE A 131 -14.53 4.59 9.18
C ILE A 131 -14.35 3.82 7.86
N ARG A 132 -15.20 2.84 7.59
CA ARG A 132 -15.18 2.05 6.36
C ARG A 132 -15.37 2.92 5.10
N VAL A 133 -16.29 3.87 5.13
CA VAL A 133 -16.52 4.83 4.04
C VAL A 133 -15.28 5.69 3.81
N LYS A 134 -14.70 6.26 4.86
CA LYS A 134 -13.47 7.06 4.79
C LYS A 134 -12.30 6.23 4.23
N GLN A 135 -12.10 5.01 4.72
CA GLN A 135 -11.06 4.11 4.20
C GLN A 135 -11.25 3.84 2.70
N PHE A 136 -12.47 3.50 2.26
CA PHE A 136 -12.76 3.28 0.84
C PHE A 136 -12.44 4.51 -0.02
N VAL A 137 -12.84 5.70 0.43
CA VAL A 137 -12.58 6.95 -0.30
C VAL A 137 -11.08 7.23 -0.40
N PHE A 138 -10.33 7.08 0.70
CA PHE A 138 -8.89 7.31 0.68
C PHE A 138 -8.15 6.27 -0.17
N LEU A 139 -8.50 4.98 -0.10
CA LEU A 139 -7.92 3.96 -0.96
C LEU A 139 -8.18 4.26 -2.43
N SER A 140 -9.41 4.61 -2.79
CA SER A 140 -9.78 4.96 -4.17
C SER A 140 -9.00 6.19 -4.67
N LYS A 141 -8.87 7.23 -3.84
CA LYS A 141 -8.04 8.41 -4.17
C LYS A 141 -6.56 8.06 -4.33
N GLY A 142 -6.05 7.18 -3.49
CA GLY A 142 -4.69 6.67 -3.62
C GLY A 142 -4.48 5.90 -4.92
N ASP A 143 -5.43 5.06 -5.32
CA ASP A 143 -5.36 4.32 -6.59
C ASP A 143 -5.42 5.24 -7.82
N GLU A 144 -6.20 6.33 -7.76
CA GLU A 144 -6.35 7.31 -8.83
C GLU A 144 -5.23 8.36 -8.87
N ALA A 145 -4.49 8.55 -7.78
CA ALA A 145 -3.42 9.54 -7.68
C ALA A 145 -2.29 9.24 -8.68
N LYS A 146 -1.82 10.27 -9.39
CA LYS A 146 -0.71 10.17 -10.34
C LYS A 146 0.64 10.32 -9.65
N GLU A 147 0.72 11.24 -8.71
CA GLU A 147 1.96 11.52 -7.96
C GLU A 147 2.13 10.50 -6.82
N LEU A 148 3.34 9.95 -6.69
CA LEU A 148 3.66 8.96 -5.65
C LEU A 148 3.42 9.51 -4.24
N ALA A 149 3.73 10.79 -4.03
CA ALA A 149 3.55 11.44 -2.74
C ALA A 149 2.07 11.55 -2.33
N ASP A 150 1.18 11.87 -3.27
CA ASP A 150 -0.26 11.93 -3.03
C ASP A 150 -0.82 10.53 -2.80
N LYS A 151 -0.38 9.55 -3.58
CA LYS A 151 -0.73 8.14 -3.41
C LYS A 151 -0.39 7.65 -2.00
N ASN A 152 0.84 7.87 -1.57
CA ASN A 152 1.32 7.51 -0.23
C ASN A 152 0.49 8.20 0.87
N LYS A 153 0.24 9.51 0.72
CA LYS A 153 -0.58 10.30 1.64
C LYS A 153 -1.98 9.69 1.84
N TYR A 154 -2.67 9.35 0.75
CA TYR A 154 -4.02 8.78 0.85
C TYR A 154 -4.01 7.38 1.46
N TYR A 155 -3.03 6.55 1.12
CA TYR A 155 -2.92 5.22 1.73
C TYR A 155 -2.65 5.30 3.24
N LEU A 156 -1.80 6.23 3.69
CA LEU A 156 -1.58 6.50 5.11
C LEU A 156 -2.85 7.01 5.80
N GLN A 157 -3.62 7.90 5.16
CA GLN A 157 -4.90 8.33 5.70
C GLN A 157 -5.86 7.16 5.89
N ALA A 158 -5.89 6.18 4.98
CA ALA A 158 -6.71 4.99 5.13
C ALA A 158 -6.20 4.09 6.28
N ALA A 159 -4.88 3.88 6.39
CA ALA A 159 -4.27 3.04 7.42
C ALA A 159 -4.49 3.62 8.83
N ASN A 160 -4.38 4.93 8.99
CA ASN A 160 -4.55 5.63 10.27
C ASN A 160 -5.99 5.63 10.82
N LEU A 161 -6.97 5.25 10.02
CA LEU A 161 -8.36 5.14 10.46
C LEU A 161 -8.68 3.83 11.18
N GLY A 162 -7.84 2.81 11.04
CA GLY A 162 -8.05 1.50 11.65
C GLY A 162 -7.44 0.36 10.84
N PRO A 163 -7.72 -0.89 11.22
CA PRO A 163 -7.14 -2.05 10.56
C PRO A 163 -7.35 -2.04 9.04
N VAL A 164 -6.28 -2.32 8.30
CA VAL A 164 -6.28 -2.46 6.85
C VAL A 164 -5.65 -3.80 6.47
N GLN A 165 -5.68 -4.19 5.21
CA GLN A 165 -4.99 -5.38 4.75
C GLN A 165 -3.47 -5.14 4.72
N GLU A 166 -2.67 -6.19 4.99
CA GLU A 166 -1.20 -6.08 5.03
C GLU A 166 -0.59 -5.63 3.69
N GLU A 167 -1.26 -5.93 2.57
CA GLU A 167 -0.87 -5.47 1.24
C GLU A 167 -0.80 -3.94 1.14
N LEU A 168 -1.61 -3.23 1.91
CA LEU A 168 -1.54 -1.77 1.96
C LEU A 168 -0.24 -1.30 2.60
N TRP A 169 0.20 -1.95 3.68
CA TRP A 169 1.49 -1.65 4.32
C TRP A 169 2.67 -1.91 3.38
N VAL A 170 2.60 -3.01 2.61
CA VAL A 170 3.61 -3.26 1.55
C VAL A 170 3.70 -2.09 0.58
N ARG A 171 2.55 -1.59 0.09
CA ARG A 171 2.50 -0.44 -0.83
C ARG A 171 3.02 0.84 -0.20
N ILE A 172 2.64 1.14 1.04
CA ILE A 172 3.11 2.33 1.78
C ILE A 172 4.63 2.31 1.91
N ILE A 173 5.21 1.20 2.38
CA ILE A 173 6.65 1.05 2.58
C ILE A 173 7.41 1.15 1.25
N GLN A 174 6.89 0.55 0.17
CA GLN A 174 7.47 0.67 -1.16
C GLN A 174 7.46 2.12 -1.68
N LEU A 175 6.34 2.83 -1.50
CA LEU A 175 6.24 4.23 -1.89
C LEU A 175 7.20 5.12 -1.09
N ASP A 176 7.35 4.89 0.21
CA ASP A 176 8.33 5.63 1.01
C ASP A 176 9.77 5.36 0.53
N TRP A 177 10.07 4.12 0.14
CA TRP A 177 11.36 3.78 -0.44
C TRP A 177 11.60 4.50 -1.76
N GLU A 178 10.63 4.49 -2.67
CA GLU A 178 10.69 5.18 -3.98
C GLU A 178 10.80 6.71 -3.82
N LEU A 179 10.15 7.27 -2.81
CA LEU A 179 10.23 8.69 -2.43
C LEU A 179 11.51 9.04 -1.67
N ASN A 180 12.42 8.08 -1.47
CA ASN A 180 13.66 8.22 -0.71
C ASN A 180 13.47 8.69 0.75
N ARG A 181 12.37 8.32 1.39
CA ARG A 181 12.00 8.66 2.78
C ARG A 181 12.41 7.52 3.72
N LYS A 182 13.71 7.35 3.98
CA LYS A 182 14.22 6.17 4.70
C LYS A 182 13.74 6.09 6.16
N GLU A 183 13.57 7.22 6.82
CA GLU A 183 12.99 7.29 8.18
C GLU A 183 11.53 6.78 8.18
N ALA A 184 10.73 7.20 7.21
CA ALA A 184 9.34 6.74 7.07
C ALA A 184 9.27 5.24 6.73
N VAL A 185 10.20 4.73 5.94
CA VAL A 185 10.32 3.28 5.69
C VAL A 185 10.49 2.52 7.01
N VAL A 186 11.36 3.00 7.91
CA VAL A 186 11.57 2.37 9.22
C VAL A 186 10.31 2.47 10.08
N GLU A 187 9.71 3.65 10.17
CA GLU A 187 8.51 3.90 10.96
C GLU A 187 7.36 2.97 10.54
N HIS A 188 7.00 3.01 9.27
CA HIS A 188 5.86 2.23 8.76
C HIS A 188 6.15 0.73 8.69
N ALA A 189 7.41 0.32 8.51
CA ALA A 189 7.79 -1.08 8.58
C ALA A 189 7.66 -1.65 10.01
N LEU A 190 8.01 -0.87 11.04
CA LEU A 190 7.82 -1.27 12.43
C LEU A 190 6.33 -1.32 12.81
N GLU A 191 5.54 -0.35 12.36
CA GLU A 191 4.09 -0.33 12.56
C GLU A 191 3.41 -1.53 11.87
N ALA A 192 3.83 -1.85 10.63
CA ALA A 192 3.37 -3.03 9.93
C ALA A 192 3.67 -4.33 10.69
N LEU A 193 4.85 -4.45 11.33
CA LEU A 193 5.20 -5.61 12.14
C LEU A 193 4.39 -5.72 13.43
N GLU A 194 4.07 -4.59 14.07
CA GLU A 194 3.22 -4.56 15.26
C GLU A 194 1.81 -5.07 14.94
N ASN A 195 1.24 -4.61 13.84
CA ASN A 195 -0.10 -5.00 13.41
C ASN A 195 -0.14 -6.40 12.77
N TYR A 196 0.93 -6.78 12.05
CA TYR A 196 1.01 -8.01 11.26
C TYR A 196 2.37 -8.72 11.45
N PRO A 197 2.59 -9.42 12.59
CA PRO A 197 3.87 -10.08 12.87
C PRO A 197 4.32 -11.09 11.80
N ARG A 198 3.37 -11.66 11.04
CA ARG A 198 3.66 -12.58 9.91
C ARG A 198 4.39 -11.93 8.74
N MET A 199 4.42 -10.59 8.65
CA MET A 199 5.19 -9.87 7.65
C MET A 199 6.71 -9.86 7.95
N ALA A 200 7.14 -10.34 9.09
CA ALA A 200 8.54 -10.34 9.52
C ALA A 200 9.56 -10.81 8.46
N PRO A 201 9.33 -11.92 7.70
CA PRO A 201 10.27 -12.34 6.68
C PRO A 201 10.48 -11.34 5.55
N TRP A 202 9.47 -10.53 5.25
CA TRP A 202 9.53 -9.48 4.22
C TRP A 202 10.03 -8.14 4.78
N VAL A 203 9.64 -7.79 6.01
CA VAL A 203 9.94 -6.48 6.60
C VAL A 203 11.37 -6.38 7.09
N PHE A 204 11.93 -7.42 7.73
CA PHE A 204 13.29 -7.35 8.27
C PHE A 204 14.38 -7.10 7.23
N PRO A 205 14.36 -7.67 6.01
CA PRO A 205 15.28 -7.29 4.95
C PRO A 205 15.24 -5.79 4.62
N ILE A 206 14.05 -5.23 4.49
CA ILE A 206 13.85 -3.81 4.17
C ILE A 206 14.32 -2.91 5.32
N LEU A 207 14.07 -3.29 6.57
CA LEU A 207 14.59 -2.58 7.74
C LEU A 207 16.12 -2.59 7.76
N GLY A 208 16.74 -3.72 7.41
CA GLY A 208 18.19 -3.83 7.30
C GLY A 208 18.77 -2.81 6.32
N ASP A 209 18.22 -2.74 5.13
CA ASP A 209 18.61 -1.79 4.09
C ASP A 209 18.34 -0.33 4.49
N ALA A 210 17.17 -0.05 5.08
CA ALA A 210 16.79 1.30 5.50
C ALA A 210 17.70 1.82 6.62
N TYR A 211 17.97 1.00 7.65
CA TYR A 211 18.90 1.37 8.71
C TYR A 211 20.33 1.57 8.20
N GLN A 212 20.77 0.75 7.23
CA GLN A 212 22.07 0.94 6.60
C GLN A 212 22.13 2.30 5.87
N ALA A 213 21.08 2.64 5.12
CA ALA A 213 20.99 3.92 4.40
C ALA A 213 20.99 5.14 5.35
N LEU A 214 20.47 4.96 6.57
CA LEU A 214 20.48 5.96 7.64
C LEU A 214 21.77 5.97 8.48
N GLY A 215 22.74 5.10 8.16
CA GLY A 215 24.00 4.98 8.91
C GLY A 215 23.85 4.30 10.28
N ASN A 216 22.68 3.73 10.60
CA ASN A 216 22.46 2.99 11.84
C ASN A 216 22.88 1.52 11.67
N ASN A 217 24.20 1.30 11.66
CA ASN A 217 24.78 0.00 11.40
C ASN A 217 24.33 -1.09 12.40
N SER A 218 24.18 -0.74 13.68
CA SER A 218 23.78 -1.71 14.71
C SER A 218 22.34 -2.20 14.50
N ALA A 219 21.42 -1.29 14.18
CA ALA A 219 20.02 -1.66 13.88
C ALA A 219 19.92 -2.42 12.56
N SER A 220 20.71 -2.06 11.55
CA SER A 220 20.81 -2.77 10.28
C SER A 220 21.24 -4.22 10.48
N ASP A 221 22.33 -4.45 11.22
CA ASP A 221 22.83 -5.79 11.54
C ASP A 221 21.76 -6.62 12.27
N ALA A 222 21.11 -6.04 13.29
CA ALA A 222 20.08 -6.73 14.05
C ALA A 222 18.86 -7.10 13.19
N ALA A 223 18.50 -6.26 12.23
CA ALA A 223 17.41 -6.54 11.28
C ALA A 223 17.79 -7.66 10.31
N PHE A 224 18.99 -7.64 9.75
CA PHE A 224 19.47 -8.71 8.87
C PHE A 224 19.63 -10.05 9.61
N ASP A 225 20.09 -10.04 10.87
CA ASP A 225 20.17 -11.25 11.70
C ASP A 225 18.76 -11.86 11.89
N LYS A 226 17.73 -11.05 12.15
CA LYS A 226 16.33 -11.50 12.24
C LYS A 226 15.81 -12.01 10.90
N ALA A 227 16.15 -11.35 9.79
CA ALA A 227 15.78 -11.78 8.45
C ALA A 227 16.35 -13.17 8.15
N LEU A 228 17.65 -13.40 8.43
CA LEU A 228 18.30 -14.70 8.23
C LEU A 228 17.80 -15.78 9.20
N ALA A 229 17.35 -15.41 10.40
CA ALA A 229 16.69 -16.34 11.30
C ALA A 229 15.34 -16.83 10.75
N ALA A 230 14.58 -15.93 10.09
CA ALA A 230 13.31 -16.26 9.45
C ALA A 230 13.48 -17.00 8.11
N ASN A 231 14.43 -16.54 7.27
CA ASN A 231 14.77 -17.14 5.99
C ASN A 231 16.29 -17.21 5.81
N PRO A 232 16.95 -18.31 6.20
CA PRO A 232 18.39 -18.45 6.09
C PRO A 232 18.96 -18.42 4.66
N LYS A 233 18.11 -18.56 3.65
CA LYS A 233 18.47 -18.57 2.22
C LYS A 233 17.98 -17.34 1.47
N ASP A 234 17.71 -16.25 2.15
CA ASP A 234 17.32 -15.00 1.49
C ASP A 234 18.52 -14.41 0.75
N ASP A 235 18.51 -14.53 -0.57
CA ASP A 235 19.60 -14.09 -1.44
C ASP A 235 19.89 -12.58 -1.32
N HIS A 236 18.84 -11.78 -1.18
CA HIS A 236 18.96 -10.33 -1.00
C HIS A 236 19.71 -10.01 0.30
N VAL A 237 19.31 -10.65 1.40
CA VAL A 237 19.94 -10.47 2.71
C VAL A 237 21.38 -10.99 2.71
N LEU A 238 21.62 -12.19 2.15
CA LEU A 238 22.96 -12.76 2.05
C LEU A 238 23.91 -11.82 1.29
N ASN A 239 23.42 -11.23 0.18
CA ASN A 239 24.20 -10.28 -0.61
C ASN A 239 24.43 -8.95 0.13
N ASN A 240 23.37 -8.27 0.53
CA ASN A 240 23.46 -6.93 1.07
C ASN A 240 24.18 -6.90 2.42
N TYR A 241 23.86 -7.83 3.31
CA TYR A 241 24.52 -7.88 4.61
C TYR A 241 26.02 -8.16 4.47
N SER A 242 26.42 -9.14 3.64
CA SER A 242 27.85 -9.40 3.43
C SER A 242 28.58 -8.22 2.80
N TYR A 243 27.94 -7.52 1.84
CA TYR A 243 28.49 -6.31 1.24
C TYR A 243 28.66 -5.19 2.27
N PHE A 244 27.62 -4.88 3.05
CA PHE A 244 27.68 -3.81 4.04
C PHE A 244 28.71 -4.07 5.14
N LEU A 245 28.81 -5.30 5.60
CA LEU A 245 29.88 -5.70 6.53
C LEU A 245 31.26 -5.49 5.91
N SER A 246 31.43 -5.81 4.63
CA SER A 246 32.74 -5.67 3.94
C SER A 246 33.14 -4.20 3.77
N ILE A 247 32.23 -3.31 3.35
CA ILE A 247 32.56 -1.88 3.18
C ILE A 247 32.87 -1.19 4.53
N ARG A 248 32.27 -1.67 5.63
CA ARG A 248 32.58 -1.21 6.99
C ARG A 248 33.83 -1.87 7.59
N LYS A 249 34.33 -2.92 6.96
CA LYS A 249 35.44 -3.78 7.46
C LYS A 249 35.14 -4.40 8.82
N GLU A 250 33.87 -4.70 9.07
CA GLU A 250 33.36 -5.27 10.30
C GLU A 250 32.91 -6.72 10.09
N LYS A 251 33.01 -7.54 11.12
CA LYS A 251 32.53 -8.95 11.09
C LYS A 251 32.87 -9.70 9.78
N LEU A 252 34.08 -9.47 9.24
CA LEU A 252 34.50 -10.01 7.93
C LEU A 252 34.40 -11.55 7.83
N ALA A 253 34.55 -12.28 8.95
CA ALA A 253 34.32 -13.72 8.96
C ALA A 253 32.86 -14.09 8.68
N LEU A 254 31.90 -13.30 9.19
CA LEU A 254 30.50 -13.47 8.87
C LEU A 254 30.23 -13.12 7.39
N ALA A 255 30.75 -12.00 6.91
CA ALA A 255 30.63 -11.61 5.50
C ALA A 255 31.17 -12.70 4.55
N ASP A 256 32.31 -13.33 4.90
CA ASP A 256 32.91 -14.46 4.16
C ASP A 256 31.93 -15.64 4.09
N SER A 257 31.37 -16.03 5.24
CA SER A 257 30.38 -17.11 5.30
C SER A 257 29.15 -16.88 4.48
N LEU A 258 28.54 -15.66 4.61
CA LEU A 258 27.30 -15.30 3.91
C LEU A 258 27.52 -15.26 2.40
N SER A 259 28.55 -14.55 1.93
CA SER A 259 28.85 -14.41 0.50
C SER A 259 29.29 -15.74 -0.12
N ALA A 260 29.98 -16.62 0.62
CA ALA A 260 30.39 -17.95 0.14
C ALA A 260 29.14 -18.83 -0.10
N ARG A 261 28.18 -18.83 0.82
CA ARG A 261 26.90 -19.55 0.67
C ARG A 261 26.14 -19.07 -0.56
N LEU A 262 26.03 -17.76 -0.73
CA LEU A 262 25.31 -17.16 -1.84
C LEU A 262 25.89 -17.56 -3.21
N VAL A 263 27.22 -17.47 -3.39
CA VAL A 263 27.85 -17.89 -4.65
C VAL A 263 27.86 -19.40 -4.87
N ALA A 264 27.76 -20.21 -3.82
CA ALA A 264 27.61 -21.66 -3.97
C ALA A 264 26.26 -22.01 -4.61
N ASP A 265 25.19 -21.30 -4.23
CA ASP A 265 23.85 -21.49 -4.79
C ASP A 265 23.70 -20.78 -6.17
N HIS A 266 24.45 -19.67 -6.40
CA HIS A 266 24.36 -18.84 -7.62
C HIS A 266 25.75 -18.58 -8.26
N PRO A 267 26.46 -19.61 -8.74
CA PRO A 267 27.87 -19.51 -9.14
C PRO A 267 28.13 -18.67 -10.41
N LYS A 268 27.10 -18.21 -11.09
CA LYS A 268 27.21 -17.40 -12.31
C LYS A 268 26.62 -16.00 -12.17
N ASN A 269 26.08 -15.64 -11.02
CA ASN A 269 25.50 -14.32 -10.82
C ASN A 269 26.60 -13.29 -10.59
N GLY A 270 26.74 -12.35 -11.54
CA GLY A 270 27.81 -11.33 -11.56
C GLY A 270 27.79 -10.42 -10.32
N THR A 271 26.60 -10.01 -9.86
CA THR A 271 26.42 -9.16 -8.67
C THR A 271 26.90 -9.88 -7.41
N TYR A 272 26.54 -11.14 -7.25
CA TYR A 272 26.92 -11.92 -6.07
C TYR A 272 28.42 -12.28 -6.07
N LEU A 273 28.98 -12.51 -7.26
CA LEU A 273 30.42 -12.72 -7.43
C LEU A 273 31.22 -11.44 -7.13
N ASP A 274 30.72 -10.26 -7.48
CA ASP A 274 31.32 -8.95 -7.13
C ASP A 274 31.34 -8.77 -5.60
N THR A 275 30.20 -8.95 -4.95
CA THR A 275 30.10 -8.89 -3.48
C THR A 275 31.07 -9.89 -2.83
N ARG A 276 31.12 -11.13 -3.29
CA ARG A 276 32.06 -12.15 -2.82
C ARG A 276 33.52 -11.71 -2.97
N ALA A 277 33.86 -11.19 -4.14
CA ALA A 277 35.21 -10.74 -4.43
C ALA A 277 35.59 -9.52 -3.57
N TRP A 278 34.68 -8.60 -3.30
CA TRP A 278 34.93 -7.47 -2.42
C TRP A 278 35.15 -7.89 -0.96
N VAL A 279 34.37 -8.87 -0.45
CA VAL A 279 34.62 -9.49 0.86
C VAL A 279 36.02 -10.12 0.92
N LEU A 280 36.41 -10.87 -0.10
CA LEU A 280 37.72 -11.47 -0.21
C LEU A 280 38.85 -10.43 -0.28
N PHE A 281 38.61 -9.30 -0.95
CA PHE A 281 39.53 -8.17 -1.02
C PHE A 281 39.78 -7.57 0.37
N GLU A 282 38.74 -7.33 1.16
CA GLU A 282 38.89 -6.80 2.52
C GLU A 282 39.55 -7.80 3.48
N LEU A 283 39.38 -9.10 3.22
CA LEU A 283 40.14 -10.18 3.89
C LEU A 283 41.59 -10.32 3.40
N LYS A 284 42.04 -9.48 2.45
CA LYS A 284 43.36 -9.53 1.80
C LYS A 284 43.63 -10.83 1.05
N ARG A 285 42.62 -11.60 0.68
CA ARG A 285 42.67 -12.82 -0.12
C ARG A 285 42.60 -12.47 -1.62
N TYR A 286 43.54 -11.61 -2.07
CA TYR A 286 43.53 -11.00 -3.40
C TYR A 286 43.53 -12.00 -4.58
N PRO A 287 44.27 -13.14 -4.53
CA PRO A 287 44.20 -14.13 -5.61
C PRO A 287 42.79 -14.72 -5.80
N GLU A 288 42.07 -14.97 -4.69
CA GLU A 288 40.72 -15.53 -4.74
C GLU A 288 39.71 -14.45 -5.17
N ALA A 289 39.90 -13.22 -4.68
CA ALA A 289 39.09 -12.05 -5.14
C ALA A 289 39.19 -11.88 -6.67
N ARG A 290 40.40 -12.00 -7.25
CA ARG A 290 40.62 -11.95 -8.69
C ARG A 290 39.82 -13.01 -9.44
N ILE A 291 39.84 -14.25 -8.98
CA ILE A 291 39.09 -15.36 -9.62
C ILE A 291 37.59 -15.05 -9.63
N ALA A 292 37.02 -14.54 -8.53
CA ALA A 292 35.62 -14.17 -8.43
C ALA A 292 35.30 -12.99 -9.36
N MET A 293 36.13 -11.92 -9.43
CA MET A 293 35.96 -10.80 -10.35
C MET A 293 36.02 -11.24 -11.83
N GLU A 294 36.98 -12.08 -12.19
CA GLU A 294 37.11 -12.61 -13.55
C GLU A 294 35.90 -13.48 -13.93
N ALA A 295 35.28 -14.16 -12.96
CA ALA A 295 34.06 -14.89 -13.17
C ALA A 295 32.84 -13.93 -13.34
N ALA A 296 32.75 -12.87 -12.54
CA ALA A 296 31.72 -11.84 -12.66
C ALA A 296 31.77 -11.13 -14.03
N LEU A 297 32.97 -10.77 -14.49
CA LEU A 297 33.20 -10.09 -15.78
C LEU A 297 32.91 -10.93 -17.02
N LYS A 298 32.63 -12.25 -16.89
CA LYS A 298 32.14 -13.06 -18.01
C LYS A 298 30.74 -12.64 -18.46
N ASP A 299 29.95 -12.09 -17.58
CA ASP A 299 28.66 -11.48 -17.86
C ASP A 299 28.89 -10.02 -18.34
N LYS A 300 29.16 -9.87 -19.63
CA LYS A 300 29.49 -8.56 -20.23
C LYS A 300 28.31 -7.60 -20.23
N GLU A 301 27.08 -8.09 -20.20
CA GLU A 301 25.87 -7.27 -20.23
C GLU A 301 25.61 -6.58 -18.88
N ASN A 302 26.05 -7.22 -17.79
CA ASN A 302 25.90 -6.72 -16.43
C ASN A 302 27.19 -6.19 -15.81
N ALA A 303 28.26 -6.06 -16.58
CA ALA A 303 29.53 -5.54 -16.10
C ALA A 303 29.44 -4.03 -15.80
N SER A 304 29.22 -3.67 -14.55
CA SER A 304 29.07 -2.28 -14.08
C SER A 304 30.42 -1.56 -13.94
N ALA A 305 30.38 -0.21 -13.91
CA ALA A 305 31.55 0.60 -13.57
C ALA A 305 32.16 0.23 -12.23
N THR A 306 31.32 -0.10 -11.25
CA THR A 306 31.75 -0.55 -9.90
C THR A 306 32.53 -1.87 -9.96
N LEU A 307 32.03 -2.85 -10.73
CA LEU A 307 32.71 -4.13 -10.91
C LEU A 307 34.11 -3.94 -11.53
N TRP A 308 34.24 -3.09 -12.55
CA TRP A 308 35.52 -2.78 -13.15
C TRP A 308 36.46 -2.01 -12.21
N GLU A 309 35.93 -1.09 -11.39
CA GLU A 309 36.72 -0.40 -10.35
C GLU A 309 37.26 -1.40 -9.34
N HIS A 310 36.39 -2.26 -8.77
CA HIS A 310 36.78 -3.30 -7.82
C HIS A 310 37.84 -4.25 -8.42
N TYR A 311 37.67 -4.65 -9.68
CA TYR A 311 38.66 -5.50 -10.37
C TYR A 311 40.01 -4.79 -10.50
N GLY A 312 40.02 -3.52 -10.84
CA GLY A 312 41.23 -2.71 -10.87
C GLY A 312 41.94 -2.66 -9.49
N ASP A 313 41.17 -2.48 -8.42
CA ASP A 313 41.67 -2.44 -7.05
C ASP A 313 42.29 -3.80 -6.65
N VAL A 314 41.66 -4.91 -7.02
CA VAL A 314 42.21 -6.25 -6.80
C VAL A 314 43.50 -6.45 -7.59
N LEU A 315 43.56 -6.08 -8.87
CA LEU A 315 44.76 -6.19 -9.69
C LEU A 315 45.93 -5.35 -9.14
N PHE A 316 45.60 -4.14 -8.66
CA PHE A 316 46.62 -3.27 -8.03
C PHE A 316 47.24 -3.93 -6.78
N ARG A 317 46.42 -4.53 -5.91
CA ARG A 317 46.90 -5.26 -4.71
C ARG A 317 47.72 -6.48 -5.08
N LEU A 318 47.56 -7.03 -6.27
CA LEU A 318 48.38 -8.11 -6.84
C LEU A 318 49.62 -7.62 -7.58
N HIS A 319 49.95 -6.32 -7.49
CA HIS A 319 51.06 -5.65 -8.18
C HIS A 319 50.98 -5.68 -9.72
N LEU A 320 49.78 -5.88 -10.28
CA LEU A 320 49.51 -5.87 -11.71
C LEU A 320 49.05 -4.47 -12.16
N VAL A 321 49.91 -3.47 -11.92
CA VAL A 321 49.55 -2.02 -12.01
C VAL A 321 49.01 -1.63 -13.39
N ASP A 322 49.62 -2.07 -14.48
CA ASP A 322 49.18 -1.71 -15.83
C ASP A 322 47.81 -2.30 -16.16
N LYS A 323 47.54 -3.53 -15.73
CA LYS A 323 46.18 -4.14 -15.85
C LYS A 323 45.17 -3.46 -14.96
N ALA A 324 45.57 -3.01 -13.76
CA ALA A 324 44.68 -2.22 -12.88
C ALA A 324 44.25 -0.92 -13.57
N ILE A 325 45.19 -0.21 -14.20
CA ILE A 325 44.89 1.01 -14.95
C ILE A 325 43.93 0.73 -16.14
N GLU A 326 44.09 -0.36 -16.86
CA GLU A 326 43.15 -0.77 -17.90
C GLU A 326 41.75 -1.00 -17.36
N ALA A 327 41.61 -1.72 -16.23
CA ALA A 327 40.33 -1.95 -15.59
C ALA A 327 39.69 -0.65 -15.08
N TRP A 328 40.45 0.24 -14.45
CA TRP A 328 39.95 1.56 -14.01
C TRP A 328 39.54 2.45 -15.19
N LYS A 329 40.22 2.40 -16.33
CA LYS A 329 39.81 3.11 -17.56
C LYS A 329 38.48 2.59 -18.07
N GLU A 330 38.23 1.29 -18.00
CA GLU A 330 36.97 0.71 -18.40
C GLU A 330 35.84 1.14 -17.43
N ALA A 331 36.11 1.24 -16.13
CA ALA A 331 35.17 1.80 -15.16
C ALA A 331 34.79 3.26 -15.53
N LEU A 332 35.78 4.12 -15.87
CA LEU A 332 35.54 5.50 -16.30
C LEU A 332 34.80 5.59 -17.65
N ARG A 333 35.05 4.64 -18.56
CA ARG A 333 34.33 4.58 -19.83
C ARG A 333 32.84 4.35 -19.62
N LEU A 334 32.50 3.51 -18.63
CA LEU A 334 31.11 3.19 -18.26
C LEU A 334 30.45 4.32 -17.44
N ASP A 335 31.21 4.95 -16.57
CA ASP A 335 30.74 6.06 -15.72
C ASP A 335 31.83 7.13 -15.58
N PRO A 336 31.83 8.15 -16.47
CA PRO A 336 32.82 9.22 -16.46
C PRO A 336 32.79 10.13 -15.22
N SER A 337 31.78 10.06 -14.40
CA SER A 337 31.63 10.90 -13.19
C SER A 337 32.45 10.42 -11.99
N ARG A 338 33.14 9.27 -12.08
CA ARG A 338 33.92 8.67 -11.00
C ARG A 338 35.28 9.33 -10.78
N GLU A 339 35.30 10.49 -10.17
CA GLU A 339 36.53 11.24 -9.88
C GLU A 339 37.56 10.42 -9.09
N SER A 340 37.13 9.55 -8.17
CA SER A 340 38.01 8.66 -7.41
C SER A 340 38.81 7.71 -8.31
N VAL A 341 38.18 7.17 -9.34
CA VAL A 341 38.81 6.26 -10.30
C VAL A 341 39.79 7.02 -11.19
N ASP A 342 39.44 8.23 -11.67
CA ASP A 342 40.37 9.08 -12.42
C ASP A 342 41.62 9.40 -11.61
N LYS A 343 41.46 9.68 -10.30
CA LYS A 343 42.57 9.90 -9.39
C LYS A 343 43.46 8.67 -9.24
N LYS A 344 42.88 7.44 -9.11
CA LYS A 344 43.63 6.18 -9.09
C LYS A 344 44.50 6.00 -10.35
N ILE A 345 43.97 6.32 -11.53
CA ILE A 345 44.69 6.23 -12.81
C ILE A 345 45.86 7.21 -12.85
N ARG A 346 45.63 8.49 -12.54
CA ARG A 346 46.66 9.55 -12.58
C ARG A 346 47.78 9.25 -11.58
N MET A 347 47.45 8.82 -10.41
CA MET A 347 48.44 8.52 -9.35
C MET A 347 49.07 7.13 -9.51
N ARG A 348 48.51 6.29 -10.37
CA ARG A 348 48.93 4.88 -10.53
C ARG A 348 48.88 4.10 -9.22
N GLN A 349 47.97 4.46 -8.32
CA GLN A 349 47.84 3.86 -6.97
C GLN A 349 46.40 4.05 -6.44
N ILE A 350 46.06 3.22 -5.43
CA ILE A 350 44.84 3.44 -4.64
C ILE A 350 45.21 4.48 -3.58
N PRO A 351 44.51 5.66 -3.51
CA PRO A 351 44.75 6.62 -2.45
C PRO A 351 44.52 5.99 -1.07
N GLU A 352 45.40 6.26 -0.11
CA GLU A 352 45.13 5.95 1.29
C GLU A 352 44.10 6.92 1.84
N ASN A 353 43.02 6.39 2.45
CA ASN A 353 42.01 7.20 3.15
C ASN A 353 42.50 7.58 4.53
#